data_72a293d9a07dbd46169946354f7a88a6
#
_entry.id   72a293d9a07dbd46169946354f7a88a6
#
_cell.length_a   1.000
_cell.length_b   1.000
_cell.length_c   1.000
_cell.angle_alpha   90.00
_cell.angle_beta   90.00
_cell.angle_gamma   90.00
#
_symmetry.space_group_name_H-M   'P 1'
#
loop_
_entity.id
_entity.type
_entity.pdbx_description
1 polymer ?
#
loop_
_entity_poly.entity_id
_entity_poly.type
_entity_poly.pdbx_seq_one_letter_code
_entity_poly.pdbx_strand_id
1 'polypeptide(L)'
;LVTIPDVAGKKKAKAKETITNAKLIMKVSDRKWSDKVAKGKVISQDKKAGEKIEEGNTISVVISKGVEQVKVPKVEGETLEEAQKALKKAKLKVDSSRTYSSSVEEGKIISQSIASGKTVDKNTTVKVVISLGKEPEPEPVYRPSSSSSSSGSSSSGRKSYRRSGSSSSSSRKSSGSKK
;
A
#
# COMPACT_ATOMS: atom_id res chain seq x y z
N LEU A 1 43.44 -24.47 -16.23
CA LEU A 1 42.75 -23.28 -15.69
C LEU A 1 41.40 -23.07 -16.38
N VAL A 2 40.37 -22.85 -15.62
CA VAL A 2 39.00 -22.56 -16.10
C VAL A 2 38.58 -21.16 -15.70
N THR A 3 37.66 -20.55 -16.47
CA THR A 3 37.17 -19.21 -16.17
C THR A 3 35.99 -19.30 -15.21
N ILE A 4 35.99 -18.49 -14.16
CA ILE A 4 34.92 -18.41 -13.17
C ILE A 4 33.68 -17.77 -13.83
N PRO A 5 32.54 -18.49 -13.87
CA PRO A 5 31.30 -17.94 -14.43
C PRO A 5 30.64 -16.94 -13.49
N ASP A 6 29.90 -15.99 -14.05
CA ASP A 6 29.01 -15.13 -13.26
C ASP A 6 27.70 -15.88 -12.93
N VAL A 7 27.44 -16.04 -11.64
CA VAL A 7 26.24 -16.70 -11.14
C VAL A 7 25.36 -15.78 -10.27
N ALA A 8 25.75 -14.51 -10.11
CA ALA A 8 24.92 -13.53 -9.39
C ALA A 8 23.54 -13.38 -10.06
N GLY A 9 22.49 -13.30 -9.27
CA GLY A 9 21.11 -13.19 -9.75
C GLY A 9 20.48 -14.47 -10.32
N LYS A 10 21.26 -15.52 -10.59
CA LYS A 10 20.74 -16.80 -11.08
C LYS A 10 20.04 -17.60 -9.97
N LYS A 11 19.09 -18.45 -10.33
CA LYS A 11 18.52 -19.43 -9.38
C LYS A 11 19.59 -20.42 -8.94
N LYS A 12 19.54 -20.88 -7.68
CA LYS A 12 20.50 -21.83 -7.11
C LYS A 12 20.81 -23.02 -8.02
N ALA A 13 19.76 -23.64 -8.61
CA ALA A 13 19.91 -24.77 -9.52
C ALA A 13 20.73 -24.41 -10.77
N LYS A 14 20.39 -23.27 -11.41
CA LYS A 14 21.11 -22.79 -12.60
C LYS A 14 22.54 -22.35 -12.29
N ALA A 15 22.76 -21.75 -11.12
CA ALA A 15 24.09 -21.39 -10.64
C ALA A 15 24.96 -22.66 -10.44
N LYS A 16 24.40 -23.71 -9.82
CA LYS A 16 25.08 -24.98 -9.65
C LYS A 16 25.47 -25.59 -11.00
N GLU A 17 24.51 -25.68 -11.93
CA GLU A 17 24.76 -26.19 -13.29
C GLU A 17 25.88 -25.39 -14.00
N THR A 18 25.81 -24.07 -13.96
CA THR A 18 26.80 -23.16 -14.60
C THR A 18 28.19 -23.36 -14.02
N ILE A 19 28.32 -23.48 -12.70
CA ILE A 19 29.61 -23.72 -12.02
C ILE A 19 30.13 -25.12 -12.32
N THR A 20 29.26 -26.14 -12.31
CA THR A 20 29.65 -27.51 -12.62
C THR A 20 30.12 -27.68 -14.08
N ASN A 21 29.44 -27.01 -15.03
CA ASN A 21 29.84 -27.01 -16.44
C ASN A 21 31.23 -26.34 -16.64
N ALA A 22 31.60 -25.41 -15.77
CA ALA A 22 32.95 -24.83 -15.73
C ALA A 22 33.96 -25.70 -14.97
N LYS A 23 33.62 -26.97 -14.64
CA LYS A 23 34.45 -27.91 -13.88
C LYS A 23 34.82 -27.39 -12.49
N LEU A 24 33.97 -26.60 -11.88
CA LEU A 24 34.14 -26.04 -10.54
C LEU A 24 33.08 -26.61 -9.59
N ILE A 25 33.31 -26.49 -8.29
CA ILE A 25 32.41 -26.97 -7.24
C ILE A 25 31.67 -25.79 -6.62
N MET A 26 30.33 -25.87 -6.54
CA MET A 26 29.55 -24.86 -5.86
C MET A 26 29.31 -25.22 -4.39
N LYS A 27 29.63 -24.30 -3.48
CA LYS A 27 29.31 -24.37 -2.06
C LYS A 27 28.41 -23.20 -1.67
N VAL A 28 27.34 -23.48 -0.94
CA VAL A 28 26.51 -22.40 -0.33
C VAL A 28 27.17 -22.06 1.00
N SER A 29 27.76 -20.88 1.11
CA SER A 29 28.40 -20.39 2.32
C SER A 29 27.42 -19.80 3.32
N ASP A 30 26.39 -19.08 2.82
CA ASP A 30 25.44 -18.41 3.67
C ASP A 30 24.09 -18.20 2.97
N ARG A 31 23.07 -17.84 3.75
CA ARG A 31 21.75 -17.44 3.27
C ARG A 31 21.34 -16.16 3.97
N LYS A 32 21.15 -15.08 3.21
CA LYS A 32 20.83 -13.75 3.72
C LYS A 32 19.47 -13.25 3.20
N TRP A 33 18.82 -12.41 3.98
CA TRP A 33 17.67 -11.67 3.50
C TRP A 33 18.11 -10.61 2.49
N SER A 34 17.33 -10.39 1.46
CA SER A 34 17.60 -9.39 0.44
C SER A 34 16.31 -8.83 -0.13
N ASP A 35 16.20 -7.52 -0.12
CA ASP A 35 15.06 -6.80 -0.72
C ASP A 35 15.24 -6.68 -2.25
N LYS A 36 16.47 -6.87 -2.75
CA LYS A 36 16.82 -6.73 -4.18
C LYS A 36 16.84 -8.06 -4.93
N VAL A 37 17.16 -9.14 -4.24
CA VAL A 37 17.35 -10.47 -4.85
C VAL A 37 16.25 -11.40 -4.36
N ALA A 38 15.44 -11.93 -5.28
CA ALA A 38 14.35 -12.83 -4.97
C ALA A 38 14.82 -14.11 -4.28
N LYS A 39 13.95 -14.70 -3.45
CA LYS A 39 14.20 -15.95 -2.72
C LYS A 39 14.74 -17.06 -3.64
N GLY A 40 15.80 -17.74 -3.20
CA GLY A 40 16.42 -18.85 -3.90
C GLY A 40 17.39 -18.46 -5.02
N LYS A 41 17.63 -17.17 -5.22
CA LYS A 41 18.68 -16.69 -6.16
C LYS A 41 19.99 -16.39 -5.43
N VAL A 42 21.09 -16.38 -6.17
CA VAL A 42 22.43 -16.03 -5.69
C VAL A 42 22.52 -14.52 -5.49
N ILE A 43 22.90 -14.09 -4.30
CA ILE A 43 23.18 -12.68 -3.99
C ILE A 43 24.58 -12.31 -4.48
N SER A 44 25.58 -13.15 -4.14
CA SER A 44 26.98 -12.90 -4.47
C SER A 44 27.77 -14.21 -4.50
N GLN A 45 28.90 -14.17 -5.13
CA GLN A 45 29.94 -15.23 -5.13
C GLN A 45 31.24 -14.67 -4.54
N ASP A 46 32.03 -15.54 -3.95
CA ASP A 46 33.30 -15.18 -3.28
C ASP A 46 34.43 -14.86 -4.26
N LYS A 47 34.39 -15.49 -5.42
CA LYS A 47 35.42 -15.31 -6.46
C LYS A 47 34.85 -14.47 -7.61
N LYS A 48 35.67 -13.60 -8.16
CA LYS A 48 35.26 -12.70 -9.22
C LYS A 48 35.01 -13.42 -10.54
N ALA A 49 33.89 -13.14 -11.17
CA ALA A 49 33.59 -13.66 -12.50
C ALA A 49 34.63 -13.20 -13.53
N GLY A 50 35.03 -14.09 -14.44
CA GLY A 50 36.02 -13.82 -15.45
C GLY A 50 37.49 -14.13 -15.03
N GLU A 51 37.77 -14.30 -13.75
CA GLU A 51 39.08 -14.73 -13.30
C GLU A 51 39.34 -16.21 -13.65
N LYS A 52 40.62 -16.57 -13.82
CA LYS A 52 41.03 -17.95 -14.10
C LYS A 52 41.46 -18.65 -12.80
N ILE A 53 40.99 -19.87 -12.62
CA ILE A 53 41.27 -20.70 -11.46
C ILE A 53 41.48 -22.14 -11.90
N GLU A 54 42.13 -22.96 -11.09
CA GLU A 54 42.27 -24.38 -11.36
C GLU A 54 40.96 -25.14 -11.31
N GLU A 55 40.81 -26.15 -12.15
CA GLU A 55 39.66 -27.06 -12.14
C GLU A 55 39.47 -27.70 -10.75
N GLY A 56 38.26 -28.01 -10.36
CA GLY A 56 37.95 -28.60 -9.06
C GLY A 56 37.89 -27.59 -7.89
N ASN A 57 38.28 -26.36 -8.10
CA ASN A 57 38.15 -25.33 -7.05
C ASN A 57 36.69 -25.03 -6.67
N THR A 58 36.51 -24.64 -5.42
CA THR A 58 35.20 -24.33 -4.86
C THR A 58 34.87 -22.85 -5.02
N ILE A 59 33.68 -22.56 -5.53
CA ILE A 59 33.03 -21.23 -5.55
C ILE A 59 31.97 -21.18 -4.48
N SER A 60 32.15 -20.31 -3.50
CA SER A 60 31.19 -20.10 -2.43
C SER A 60 30.16 -19.03 -2.83
N VAL A 61 28.91 -19.35 -2.65
CA VAL A 61 27.81 -18.44 -3.01
C VAL A 61 26.90 -18.15 -1.81
N VAL A 62 26.39 -16.94 -1.76
CA VAL A 62 25.36 -16.51 -0.80
C VAL A 62 24.00 -16.55 -1.49
N ILE A 63 23.03 -17.22 -0.87
CA ILE A 63 21.67 -17.37 -1.42
C ILE A 63 20.69 -16.46 -0.70
N SER A 64 19.80 -15.84 -1.47
CA SER A 64 18.73 -15.01 -0.92
C SER A 64 17.64 -15.84 -0.22
N LYS A 65 17.25 -15.41 0.97
CA LYS A 65 16.03 -15.85 1.67
C LYS A 65 14.77 -15.09 1.20
N GLY A 66 14.94 -14.08 0.33
CA GLY A 66 13.91 -13.12 -0.04
C GLY A 66 13.84 -11.95 0.94
N VAL A 67 12.71 -11.25 0.94
CA VAL A 67 12.46 -10.13 1.85
C VAL A 67 12.33 -10.63 3.28
N GLU A 68 12.91 -9.88 4.23
CA GLU A 68 12.75 -10.17 5.67
C GLU A 68 11.27 -10.08 6.04
N GLN A 69 10.75 -11.11 6.72
CA GLN A 69 9.38 -11.14 7.18
C GLN A 69 9.28 -10.77 8.65
N VAL A 70 8.25 -10.02 9.00
CA VAL A 70 7.97 -9.52 10.36
C VAL A 70 6.51 -9.78 10.75
N LYS A 71 6.25 -9.91 12.05
CA LYS A 71 4.89 -10.05 12.55
C LYS A 71 4.26 -8.69 12.79
N VAL A 72 2.99 -8.55 12.42
CA VAL A 72 2.21 -7.34 12.66
C VAL A 72 1.80 -7.28 14.14
N PRO A 73 2.13 -6.19 14.86
CA PRO A 73 1.68 -6.02 16.24
C PRO A 73 0.18 -5.71 16.30
N LYS A 74 -0.43 -5.91 17.46
CA LYS A 74 -1.79 -5.43 17.73
C LYS A 74 -1.71 -3.95 18.08
N VAL A 75 -2.44 -3.12 17.36
CA VAL A 75 -2.49 -1.66 17.59
C VAL A 75 -3.93 -1.14 17.77
N GLU A 76 -4.91 -2.02 17.69
CA GLU A 76 -6.32 -1.67 17.96
C GLU A 76 -6.50 -1.28 19.43
N GLY A 77 -7.16 -0.16 19.67
CA GLY A 77 -7.36 0.43 21.00
C GLY A 77 -6.19 1.26 21.52
N GLU A 78 -5.04 1.27 20.82
CA GLU A 78 -3.90 2.13 21.14
C GLU A 78 -4.06 3.52 20.52
N THR A 79 -3.28 4.48 21.01
CA THR A 79 -3.18 5.80 20.37
C THR A 79 -2.35 5.71 19.08
N LEU A 80 -2.49 6.72 18.20
CA LEU A 80 -1.70 6.76 16.96
C LEU A 80 -0.19 6.74 17.24
N GLU A 81 0.26 7.43 18.28
CA GLU A 81 1.69 7.49 18.62
C GLU A 81 2.25 6.14 19.08
N GLU A 82 1.50 5.42 19.91
CA GLU A 82 1.87 4.09 20.38
C GLU A 82 1.90 3.09 19.22
N ALA A 83 0.88 3.13 18.37
CA ALA A 83 0.81 2.32 17.17
C ALA A 83 1.97 2.59 16.20
N GLN A 84 2.31 3.87 15.97
CA GLN A 84 3.47 4.24 15.15
C GLN A 84 4.77 3.69 15.72
N LYS A 85 4.97 3.77 17.02
CA LYS A 85 6.16 3.21 17.70
C LYS A 85 6.19 1.68 17.56
N ALA A 86 5.05 0.99 17.79
CA ALA A 86 4.96 -0.46 17.68
C ALA A 86 5.21 -0.95 16.25
N LEU A 87 4.58 -0.33 15.24
CA LEU A 87 4.76 -0.65 13.83
C LEU A 87 6.17 -0.35 13.33
N LYS A 88 6.76 0.78 13.74
CA LYS A 88 8.13 1.15 13.41
C LYS A 88 9.15 0.17 14.02
N LYS A 89 8.94 -0.25 15.29
CA LYS A 89 9.75 -1.30 15.94
C LYS A 89 9.66 -2.63 15.20
N ALA A 90 8.50 -2.96 14.65
CA ALA A 90 8.27 -4.13 13.80
C ALA A 90 8.76 -3.93 12.34
N LYS A 91 9.45 -2.83 12.01
CA LYS A 91 9.93 -2.50 10.66
C LYS A 91 8.79 -2.43 9.62
N LEU A 92 7.61 -1.97 10.03
CA LEU A 92 6.43 -1.74 9.20
C LEU A 92 6.18 -0.25 9.01
N LYS A 93 5.46 0.10 7.95
CA LYS A 93 4.98 1.46 7.70
C LYS A 93 3.55 1.59 8.20
N VAL A 94 3.16 2.82 8.58
CA VAL A 94 1.80 3.13 8.97
C VAL A 94 1.20 4.14 7.99
N ASP A 95 -0.06 3.92 7.64
CA ASP A 95 -0.92 4.87 6.95
C ASP A 95 -2.20 5.00 7.78
N SER A 96 -2.67 6.22 8.01
CA SER A 96 -3.78 6.48 8.93
C SER A 96 -4.91 7.22 8.24
N SER A 97 -6.12 6.77 8.49
CA SER A 97 -7.36 7.45 8.16
C SER A 97 -8.17 7.72 9.43
N ARG A 98 -9.18 8.59 9.35
CA ARG A 98 -10.02 8.97 10.48
C ARG A 98 -11.48 8.77 10.13
N THR A 99 -12.28 8.33 11.12
CA THR A 99 -13.73 8.22 10.98
C THR A 99 -14.40 8.41 12.35
N TYR A 100 -15.67 8.75 12.37
CA TYR A 100 -16.44 8.81 13.61
C TYR A 100 -16.72 7.42 14.13
N SER A 101 -16.76 7.27 15.47
CA SER A 101 -17.11 6.03 16.16
C SER A 101 -17.74 6.37 17.50
N SER A 102 -18.90 5.80 17.77
CA SER A 102 -19.57 5.91 19.07
C SER A 102 -19.04 4.90 20.10
N SER A 103 -18.29 3.89 19.65
CA SER A 103 -17.80 2.78 20.50
C SER A 103 -16.32 2.87 20.85
N VAL A 104 -15.55 3.70 20.14
CA VAL A 104 -14.11 3.88 20.38
C VAL A 104 -13.83 5.35 20.67
N GLU A 105 -13.11 5.61 21.77
CA GLU A 105 -12.72 6.96 22.17
C GLU A 105 -11.97 7.70 21.08
N GLU A 106 -12.11 9.03 21.07
CA GLU A 106 -11.37 9.89 20.16
C GLU A 106 -9.86 9.70 20.29
N GLY A 107 -9.18 9.66 19.16
CA GLY A 107 -7.72 9.48 19.07
C GLY A 107 -7.24 8.03 19.16
N LYS A 108 -8.12 7.06 19.49
CA LYS A 108 -7.77 5.64 19.51
C LYS A 108 -8.02 4.94 18.18
N ILE A 109 -7.29 3.89 17.92
CA ILE A 109 -7.39 3.09 16.71
C ILE A 109 -8.59 2.16 16.79
N ILE A 110 -9.51 2.30 15.83
CA ILE A 110 -10.70 1.47 15.67
C ILE A 110 -10.33 0.10 15.10
N SER A 111 -9.48 0.11 14.05
CA SER A 111 -9.13 -1.12 13.32
C SER A 111 -7.79 -0.98 12.59
N GLN A 112 -7.21 -2.12 12.27
CA GLN A 112 -6.01 -2.23 11.44
C GLN A 112 -6.27 -3.12 10.22
N SER A 113 -5.69 -2.78 9.07
CA SER A 113 -5.94 -3.48 7.80
C SER A 113 -5.36 -4.88 7.73
N ILE A 114 -4.35 -5.17 8.54
CA ILE A 114 -3.69 -6.46 8.59
C ILE A 114 -3.80 -6.98 10.03
N ALA A 115 -4.38 -8.15 10.20
CA ALA A 115 -4.58 -8.74 11.53
C ALA A 115 -3.28 -8.87 12.31
N SER A 116 -3.35 -8.64 13.63
CA SER A 116 -2.23 -8.83 14.54
C SER A 116 -1.72 -10.28 14.49
N GLY A 117 -0.41 -10.45 14.64
CA GLY A 117 0.25 -11.76 14.57
C GLY A 117 0.49 -12.29 13.15
N LYS A 118 -0.11 -11.71 12.13
CA LYS A 118 0.14 -12.08 10.73
C LYS A 118 1.57 -11.74 10.33
N THR A 119 2.19 -12.63 9.58
CA THR A 119 3.55 -12.43 9.05
C THR A 119 3.46 -11.75 7.69
N VAL A 120 4.16 -10.66 7.52
CA VAL A 120 4.20 -9.85 6.29
C VAL A 120 5.65 -9.46 5.98
N ASP A 121 5.90 -9.02 4.76
CA ASP A 121 7.22 -8.55 4.38
C ASP A 121 7.54 -7.22 5.10
N LYS A 122 8.79 -7.06 5.50
CA LYS A 122 9.33 -5.81 6.02
C LYS A 122 8.96 -4.63 5.11
N ASN A 123 8.72 -3.46 5.71
CA ASN A 123 8.26 -2.24 5.04
C ASN A 123 6.83 -2.31 4.46
N THR A 124 6.06 -3.37 4.72
CA THR A 124 4.63 -3.40 4.40
C THR A 124 3.90 -2.28 5.13
N THR A 125 2.98 -1.60 4.44
CA THR A 125 2.15 -0.54 5.02
C THR A 125 0.92 -1.16 5.69
N VAL A 126 0.76 -0.89 6.97
CA VAL A 126 -0.45 -1.21 7.75
C VAL A 126 -1.31 0.05 7.81
N LYS A 127 -2.52 -0.04 7.29
CA LYS A 127 -3.49 1.06 7.39
C LYS A 127 -4.24 0.92 8.72
N VAL A 128 -4.38 2.03 9.43
CA VAL A 128 -5.10 2.12 10.69
C VAL A 128 -6.22 3.16 10.57
N VAL A 129 -7.34 2.88 11.21
CA VAL A 129 -8.49 3.80 11.27
C VAL A 129 -8.57 4.36 12.67
N ILE A 130 -8.53 5.69 12.80
CA ILE A 130 -8.54 6.42 14.08
C ILE A 130 -9.94 6.95 14.32
N SER A 131 -10.41 6.84 15.56
CA SER A 131 -11.68 7.42 15.97
C SER A 131 -11.61 8.94 16.10
N LEU A 132 -12.62 9.61 15.56
CA LEU A 132 -12.92 11.02 15.81
C LEU A 132 -13.91 11.22 16.97
N GLY A 133 -14.21 10.14 17.74
CA GLY A 133 -15.26 10.16 18.72
C GLY A 133 -16.67 10.05 18.09
N LYS A 134 -17.69 10.41 18.83
CA LYS A 134 -19.09 10.40 18.35
C LYS A 134 -19.27 11.48 17.30
N GLU A 135 -20.00 11.15 16.23
CA GLU A 135 -20.37 12.12 15.21
C GLU A 135 -21.18 13.26 15.83
N PRO A 136 -20.83 14.53 15.59
CA PRO A 136 -21.61 15.66 16.10
C PRO A 136 -23.02 15.60 15.54
N GLU A 137 -24.02 15.80 16.41
CA GLU A 137 -25.40 15.91 15.99
C GLU A 137 -25.55 17.15 15.08
N PRO A 138 -26.26 17.06 13.96
CA PRO A 138 -26.51 18.22 13.11
C PRO A 138 -27.25 19.26 13.95
N GLU A 139 -26.75 20.49 13.99
CA GLU A 139 -27.43 21.59 14.66
C GLU A 139 -28.86 21.71 14.12
N PRO A 140 -29.86 21.92 15.01
CA PRO A 140 -31.25 22.12 14.58
C PRO A 140 -31.30 23.32 13.65
N VAL A 141 -31.66 23.09 12.40
CA VAL A 141 -31.90 24.17 11.44
C VAL A 141 -33.05 25.03 12.00
N TYR A 142 -32.71 26.17 12.56
CA TYR A 142 -33.70 27.18 12.95
C TYR A 142 -34.45 27.58 11.69
N ARG A 143 -35.65 27.02 11.48
CA ARG A 143 -36.64 27.57 10.56
C ARG A 143 -37.34 28.68 11.29
N PRO A 144 -37.15 29.95 10.90
CA PRO A 144 -37.99 31.01 11.42
C PRO A 144 -39.46 30.68 11.04
N SER A 145 -40.30 30.48 12.05
CA SER A 145 -41.72 30.33 11.87
C SER A 145 -42.25 31.62 11.21
N SER A 146 -42.63 31.52 9.95
CA SER A 146 -43.41 32.58 9.28
C SER A 146 -44.72 32.72 10.01
N SER A 147 -44.79 33.70 10.91
CA SER A 147 -46.03 34.17 11.48
C SER A 147 -46.88 34.73 10.33
N SER A 148 -47.90 33.98 9.96
CA SER A 148 -48.98 34.45 9.12
C SER A 148 -49.78 35.53 9.86
N SER A 149 -49.53 36.78 9.55
CA SER A 149 -50.47 37.85 9.83
C SER A 149 -51.34 38.07 8.60
N SER A 150 -52.56 37.54 8.71
CA SER A 150 -53.68 37.88 7.85
C SER A 150 -54.13 39.28 8.16
N SER A 151 -54.19 40.16 7.20
CA SER A 151 -55.29 41.11 7.07
C SER A 151 -55.14 41.99 5.81
N GLY A 152 -56.20 42.06 5.05
CA GLY A 152 -56.65 43.26 4.39
C GLY A 152 -56.51 43.40 2.88
N SER A 153 -57.52 42.98 2.19
CA SER A 153 -58.21 43.66 1.07
C SER A 153 -57.49 44.73 0.26
N SER A 154 -57.43 44.60 -1.00
CA SER A 154 -58.24 45.22 -2.07
C SER A 154 -57.44 45.48 -3.34
N SER A 155 -58.06 44.98 -4.37
CA SER A 155 -58.35 45.49 -5.68
C SER A 155 -57.30 46.03 -6.64
N SER A 156 -57.41 45.40 -7.79
CA SER A 156 -57.31 45.94 -9.16
C SER A 156 -55.95 46.24 -9.77
N GLY A 157 -55.84 45.64 -10.95
CA GLY A 157 -54.87 46.14 -11.94
C GLY A 157 -54.29 45.09 -12.88
N ARG A 158 -55.09 44.77 -13.92
CA ARG A 158 -54.64 44.09 -15.14
C ARG A 158 -53.31 44.61 -15.65
N LYS A 159 -52.41 43.69 -16.11
CA LYS A 159 -51.99 43.68 -17.53
C LYS A 159 -51.11 42.50 -17.85
N SER A 160 -51.62 41.80 -18.83
CA SER A 160 -50.89 40.74 -19.60
C SER A 160 -49.71 41.31 -20.34
N TYR A 161 -48.63 40.56 -20.42
CA TYR A 161 -47.83 40.45 -21.64
C TYR A 161 -47.26 39.05 -21.78
N ARG A 162 -47.65 38.44 -22.90
CA ARG A 162 -47.12 37.24 -23.53
C ARG A 162 -45.72 37.51 -24.09
N ARG A 163 -44.89 36.54 -24.10
CA ARG A 163 -44.10 35.99 -25.24
C ARG A 163 -43.04 35.07 -24.68
N SER A 164 -43.10 33.79 -24.95
CA SER A 164 -42.76 33.00 -26.15
C SER A 164 -41.25 32.96 -26.49
N GLY A 165 -40.78 31.76 -26.65
CA GLY A 165 -39.61 31.41 -27.42
C GLY A 165 -38.64 30.58 -26.64
N SER A 166 -38.67 29.28 -26.76
CA SER A 166 -38.18 28.32 -27.73
C SER A 166 -36.72 28.00 -27.56
N SER A 167 -36.49 26.74 -27.16
CA SER A 167 -35.81 25.67 -27.95
C SER A 167 -34.33 25.92 -28.21
N SER A 168 -33.46 25.00 -27.97
CA SER A 168 -33.13 23.72 -28.61
C SER A 168 -31.80 23.23 -28.03
N SER A 169 -31.68 22.00 -27.56
CA SER A 169 -31.21 20.80 -28.24
C SER A 169 -29.85 20.89 -28.94
N SER A 170 -28.99 20.01 -28.52
CA SER A 170 -28.10 19.15 -29.34
C SER A 170 -26.96 18.66 -28.46
N SER A 171 -26.87 17.40 -28.08
CA SER A 171 -26.48 16.19 -28.82
C SER A 171 -25.17 16.31 -29.63
N ARG A 172 -24.23 15.52 -29.26
CA ARG A 172 -23.41 14.59 -30.08
C ARG A 172 -22.16 14.18 -29.30
N LYS A 173 -22.02 12.86 -28.95
CA LYS A 173 -21.42 11.77 -29.76
C LYS A 173 -20.06 12.16 -30.30
N SER A 174 -18.99 11.43 -30.15
CA SER A 174 -18.64 10.02 -30.39
C SER A 174 -17.14 9.91 -30.22
N SER A 175 -16.63 8.85 -29.62
CA SER A 175 -16.06 7.67 -30.31
C SER A 175 -14.66 7.81 -30.92
N GLY A 176 -13.88 6.77 -30.67
CA GLY A 176 -12.81 6.28 -31.53
C GLY A 176 -11.48 6.19 -30.82
N SER A 177 -11.01 5.11 -30.38
CA SER A 177 -10.51 3.90 -31.03
C SER A 177 -9.10 4.01 -31.63
N LYS A 178 -8.25 3.07 -31.23
CA LYS A 178 -7.06 2.52 -31.90
C LYS A 178 -5.77 3.36 -31.89
N LYS A 179 -4.74 2.89 -31.27
CA LYS A 179 -3.82 1.80 -31.67
C LYS A 179 -3.02 1.35 -30.47
#